data_ac2926c3230d5814011bfe6bb70e5b93
#
_entry.id   ac2926c3230d5814011bfe6bb70e5b93
#
_cell.length_a   1.000
_cell.length_b   1.000
_cell.length_c   1.000
_cell.angle_alpha   90.00
_cell.angle_beta   90.00
_cell.angle_gamma   90.00
#
_symmetry.space_group_name_H-M   'P 1'
#
loop_
_entity.id
_entity.type
_entity.pdbx_description
1 polymer ?
#
loop_
_entity_poly.entity_id
_entity_poly.type
_entity_poly.pdbx_seq_one_letter_code
_entity_poly.pdbx_strand_id
1 'polypeptide(L)'
;MKYTHKVKLKDGTLAYRFVAPKDAKLAGVVENQSFRDGRKARFEIPKLIKIVEDFRRGKILAGNISINSNFKQVIGHYLNTGQFNSLSSNTRKTYEHTLYAICDSQLFSRSLGDITLKYLTPAHCSELYEGWVRGVSVDNANQKARVFSMLMNYCISIGLIDKNPMSRIKKRKHEPKSIIWTRDQVELFLDTAFSDFKYRNIGLLVMMCYEWGQRPTDIMHLKWDFIEPPIEEDT
;
A
#
# COMPACT_ATOMS: atom_id res chain seq x y z
N MET A 1 5.79 10.24 22.22
CA MET A 1 5.14 11.08 21.19
C MET A 1 5.18 10.36 19.86
N LYS A 2 4.11 10.45 19.05
CA LYS A 2 4.10 9.92 17.68
C LYS A 2 5.27 10.51 16.88
N TYR A 3 5.90 9.70 16.03
CA TYR A 3 6.96 10.13 15.10
C TYR A 3 8.22 10.71 15.73
N THR A 4 8.49 10.44 17.02
CA THR A 4 9.61 11.03 17.74
C THR A 4 10.50 9.96 18.34
N HIS A 5 11.81 10.06 18.12
CA HIS A 5 12.83 9.19 18.69
C HIS A 5 13.87 10.00 19.46
N LYS A 6 14.29 9.49 20.61
CA LYS A 6 15.46 10.01 21.34
C LYS A 6 16.70 9.27 20.84
N VAL A 7 17.70 10.01 20.43
CA VAL A 7 18.97 9.45 19.94
C VAL A 7 20.11 10.01 20.79
N LYS A 8 20.96 9.13 21.32
CA LYS A 8 22.18 9.54 21.98
C LYS A 8 23.26 9.80 20.94
N LEU A 9 23.80 11.00 20.91
CA LEU A 9 24.87 11.38 19.99
C LEU A 9 26.22 10.87 20.47
N LYS A 10 27.25 10.87 19.61
CA LYS A 10 28.61 10.41 19.91
C LYS A 10 29.27 11.20 21.07
N ASP A 11 28.85 12.44 21.27
CA ASP A 11 29.29 13.31 22.37
C ASP A 11 28.55 13.09 23.70
N GLY A 12 27.69 12.06 23.76
CA GLY A 12 26.91 11.72 24.96
C GLY A 12 25.64 12.54 25.14
N THR A 13 25.40 13.60 24.34
CA THR A 13 24.21 14.43 24.40
C THR A 13 22.99 13.75 23.80
N LEU A 14 21.79 14.12 24.26
CA LEU A 14 20.53 13.60 23.75
C LEU A 14 19.99 14.53 22.65
N ALA A 15 19.73 13.97 21.48
CA ALA A 15 18.99 14.65 20.42
C ALA A 15 17.58 14.06 20.29
N TYR A 16 16.62 14.93 20.00
CA TYR A 16 15.24 14.55 19.70
C TYR A 16 15.04 14.63 18.20
N ARG A 17 14.69 13.51 17.60
CA ARG A 17 14.50 13.40 16.15
C ARG A 17 13.02 13.21 15.84
N PHE A 18 12.45 14.12 15.07
CA PHE A 18 11.16 13.93 14.41
C PHE A 18 11.39 13.23 13.08
N VAL A 19 10.76 12.09 12.89
CA VAL A 19 10.78 11.33 11.62
C VAL A 19 9.43 11.53 10.95
N ALA A 20 9.43 12.30 9.88
CA ALA A 20 8.23 12.58 9.10
C ALA A 20 7.68 11.27 8.49
N PRO A 21 6.34 11.03 8.60
CA PRO A 21 5.71 9.91 7.90
C PRO A 21 5.96 9.99 6.39
N LYS A 22 6.05 8.83 5.74
CA LYS A 22 6.38 8.74 4.30
C LYS A 22 5.41 9.55 3.43
N ASP A 23 4.11 9.46 3.70
CA ASP A 23 3.05 10.20 3.03
C ASP A 23 3.25 11.73 3.10
N ALA A 24 3.46 12.27 4.29
CA ALA A 24 3.63 13.71 4.52
C ALA A 24 4.98 14.24 3.98
N LYS A 25 6.04 13.40 4.06
CA LYS A 25 7.35 13.73 3.50
C LYS A 25 7.32 13.75 1.96
N LEU A 26 6.68 12.76 1.32
CA LEU A 26 6.53 12.70 -0.13
C LEU A 26 5.70 13.88 -0.66
N ALA A 27 4.67 14.28 0.09
CA ALA A 27 3.86 15.46 -0.23
C ALA A 27 4.59 16.79 -0.01
N GLY A 28 5.82 16.79 0.51
CA GLY A 28 6.57 18.00 0.80
C GLY A 28 6.01 18.85 1.93
N VAL A 29 5.15 18.29 2.78
CA VAL A 29 4.45 19.02 3.85
C VAL A 29 5.34 19.17 5.08
N VAL A 30 6.11 18.14 5.40
CA VAL A 30 7.08 18.14 6.50
C VAL A 30 8.30 17.29 6.14
N GLU A 31 9.44 17.64 6.73
CA GLU A 31 10.68 16.88 6.60
C GLU A 31 11.15 16.34 7.96
N ASN A 32 12.13 15.44 7.92
CA ASN A 32 12.79 14.97 9.13
C ASN A 32 13.54 16.12 9.78
N GLN A 33 13.36 16.29 11.08
CA GLN A 33 14.05 17.33 11.84
C GLN A 33 14.70 16.74 13.08
N SER A 34 15.86 17.32 13.45
CA SER A 34 16.60 16.91 14.65
C SER A 34 16.86 18.13 15.52
N PHE A 35 16.58 17.99 16.81
CA PHE A 35 16.73 19.06 17.80
C PHE A 35 17.71 18.59 18.88
N ARG A 36 18.78 19.34 19.09
CA ARG A 36 19.73 19.11 20.20
C ARG A 36 19.22 19.71 21.52
N ASP A 37 18.44 20.78 21.43
CA ASP A 37 17.82 21.41 22.59
C ASP A 37 16.47 20.76 22.91
N GLY A 38 16.36 20.16 24.08
CA GLY A 38 15.13 19.53 24.56
C GLY A 38 13.95 20.48 24.76
N ARG A 39 14.20 21.76 25.09
CA ARG A 39 13.14 22.77 25.20
C ARG A 39 12.58 23.09 23.82
N LYS A 40 13.45 23.34 22.84
CA LYS A 40 13.06 23.59 21.46
C LYS A 40 12.31 22.37 20.87
N ALA A 41 12.78 21.16 21.14
CA ALA A 41 12.12 19.94 20.72
C ALA A 41 10.69 19.82 21.27
N ARG A 42 10.47 20.12 22.55
CA ARG A 42 9.14 20.09 23.20
C ARG A 42 8.16 21.07 22.57
N PHE A 43 8.64 22.17 22.00
CA PHE A 43 7.80 23.20 21.39
C PHE A 43 7.54 22.94 19.90
N GLU A 44 8.56 22.52 19.16
CA GLU A 44 8.47 22.35 17.69
C GLU A 44 7.87 21.02 17.27
N ILE A 45 8.18 19.92 17.96
CA ILE A 45 7.69 18.59 17.58
C ILE A 45 6.14 18.49 17.61
N PRO A 46 5.42 19.03 18.61
CA PRO A 46 3.95 19.03 18.58
C PRO A 46 3.36 19.80 17.39
N LYS A 47 4.01 20.88 16.95
CA LYS A 47 3.58 21.63 15.76
C LYS A 47 3.73 20.78 14.51
N LEU A 48 4.87 20.09 14.35
CA LEU A 48 5.11 19.19 13.23
C LEU A 48 4.10 18.02 13.21
N ILE A 49 3.79 17.45 14.37
CA ILE A 49 2.76 16.42 14.50
C ILE A 49 1.39 16.94 14.07
N LYS A 50 1.04 18.16 14.51
CA LYS A 50 -0.22 18.80 14.13
C LYS A 50 -0.31 19.04 12.62
N ILE A 51 0.77 19.49 11.99
CA ILE A 51 0.85 19.67 10.53
C ILE A 51 0.59 18.33 9.82
N VAL A 52 1.20 17.21 10.29
CA VAL A 52 0.96 15.88 9.75
C VAL A 52 -0.50 15.44 9.92
N GLU A 53 -1.09 15.70 11.09
CA GLU A 53 -2.48 15.35 11.36
C GLU A 53 -3.46 16.17 10.52
N ASP A 54 -3.21 17.48 10.39
CA ASP A 54 -4.03 18.39 9.57
C ASP A 54 -3.91 18.03 8.07
N PHE A 55 -2.72 17.63 7.62
CA PHE A 55 -2.52 17.09 6.28
C PHE A 55 -3.34 15.80 6.05
N ARG A 56 -3.28 14.85 6.97
CA ARG A 56 -4.06 13.59 6.89
C ARG A 56 -5.56 13.78 7.00
N ARG A 57 -6.00 14.87 7.63
CA ARG A 57 -7.41 15.28 7.68
C ARG A 57 -7.86 16.09 6.45
N GLY A 58 -6.98 16.27 5.46
CA GLY A 58 -7.27 17.07 4.26
C GLY A 58 -7.39 18.58 4.51
N LYS A 59 -6.98 19.08 5.69
CA LYS A 59 -6.97 20.52 6.01
C LYS A 59 -5.80 21.26 5.37
N ILE A 60 -4.69 20.55 5.18
CA ILE A 60 -3.53 21.03 4.43
C ILE A 60 -3.46 20.16 3.18
N LEU A 61 -3.82 20.71 2.05
CA LEU A 61 -3.60 20.07 0.75
C LEU A 61 -2.07 20.00 0.54
N ALA A 62 -1.58 18.86 0.06
CA ALA A 62 -0.28 18.82 -0.61
C ALA A 62 -0.27 19.95 -1.62
N GLY A 63 0.76 20.80 -1.58
CA GLY A 63 0.79 22.05 -2.36
C GLY A 63 0.32 21.83 -3.79
N ASN A 64 -0.20 22.87 -4.45
CA ASN A 64 -0.73 22.78 -5.80
C ASN A 64 0.20 21.98 -6.69
N ILE A 65 -0.23 20.76 -7.06
CA ILE A 65 0.52 19.94 -8.01
C ILE A 65 0.28 20.47 -9.43
N SER A 66 1.33 20.38 -10.22
CA SER A 66 1.31 20.80 -11.64
C SER A 66 2.02 19.72 -12.48
N ILE A 67 2.01 19.88 -13.79
CA ILE A 67 2.78 19.00 -14.69
C ILE A 67 4.30 19.04 -14.39
N ASN A 68 4.78 20.09 -13.74
CA ASN A 68 6.16 20.25 -13.31
C ASN A 68 6.44 19.61 -11.93
N SER A 69 5.44 19.06 -11.25
CA SER A 69 5.62 18.33 -10.00
C SER A 69 6.31 16.99 -10.25
N ASN A 70 7.13 16.55 -9.28
CA ASN A 70 7.73 15.22 -9.34
C ASN A 70 6.71 14.14 -8.88
N PHE A 71 7.01 12.87 -9.18
CA PHE A 71 6.10 11.77 -8.83
C PHE A 71 5.87 11.61 -7.34
N LYS A 72 6.84 11.97 -6.48
CA LYS A 72 6.63 11.97 -5.01
C LYS A 72 5.50 12.89 -4.62
N GLN A 73 5.48 14.11 -5.17
CA GLN A 73 4.44 15.10 -4.90
C GLN A 73 3.07 14.64 -5.45
N VAL A 74 3.04 14.08 -6.66
CA VAL A 74 1.81 13.57 -7.28
C VAL A 74 1.22 12.41 -6.47
N ILE A 75 2.06 11.45 -6.06
CA ILE A 75 1.65 10.32 -5.21
C ILE A 75 1.14 10.83 -3.87
N GLY A 76 1.89 11.72 -3.21
CA GLY A 76 1.48 12.30 -1.93
C GLY A 76 0.15 13.02 -2.03
N HIS A 77 -0.10 13.77 -3.11
CA HIS A 77 -1.38 14.41 -3.36
C HIS A 77 -2.51 13.37 -3.53
N TYR A 78 -2.31 12.33 -4.36
CA TYR A 78 -3.30 11.27 -4.59
C TYR A 78 -3.69 10.56 -3.28
N LEU A 79 -2.72 10.18 -2.45
CA LEU A 79 -2.94 9.48 -1.18
C LEU A 79 -3.80 10.27 -0.18
N ASN A 80 -3.93 11.59 -0.36
CA ASN A 80 -4.75 12.46 0.49
C ASN A 80 -6.11 12.82 -0.13
N THR A 81 -6.45 12.27 -1.30
CA THR A 81 -7.75 12.51 -1.92
C THR A 81 -8.88 11.73 -1.26
N GLY A 82 -10.10 12.27 -1.34
CA GLY A 82 -11.31 11.54 -0.97
C GLY A 82 -11.47 10.25 -1.77
N GLN A 83 -11.07 10.25 -3.05
CA GLN A 83 -11.09 9.07 -3.91
C GLN A 83 -10.22 7.93 -3.36
N PHE A 84 -9.01 8.23 -2.89
CA PHE A 84 -8.16 7.21 -2.25
C PHE A 84 -8.73 6.77 -0.90
N ASN A 85 -9.23 7.70 -0.10
CA ASN A 85 -9.75 7.42 1.24
C ASN A 85 -11.07 6.61 1.22
N SER A 86 -11.83 6.65 0.13
CA SER A 86 -13.04 5.83 -0.06
C SER A 86 -12.76 4.36 -0.36
N LEU A 87 -11.51 4.00 -0.71
CA LEU A 87 -11.12 2.61 -0.96
C LEU A 87 -11.13 1.79 0.33
N SER A 88 -11.34 0.47 0.19
CA SER A 88 -11.24 -0.46 1.33
C SER A 88 -9.85 -0.41 1.97
N SER A 89 -9.76 -0.71 3.27
CA SER A 89 -8.51 -0.67 4.04
C SER A 89 -7.39 -1.51 3.39
N ASN A 90 -7.72 -2.71 2.90
CA ASN A 90 -6.75 -3.58 2.24
C ASN A 90 -6.28 -3.01 0.89
N THR A 91 -7.19 -2.45 0.10
CA THR A 91 -6.86 -1.80 -1.17
C THR A 91 -5.95 -0.60 -0.94
N ARG A 92 -6.26 0.24 0.05
CA ARG A 92 -5.41 1.39 0.41
C ARG A 92 -3.99 0.97 0.77
N LYS A 93 -3.85 -0.02 1.66
CA LYS A 93 -2.52 -0.55 2.05
C LYS A 93 -1.74 -1.08 0.85
N THR A 94 -2.41 -1.84 -0.02
CA THR A 94 -1.79 -2.40 -1.22
C THR A 94 -1.36 -1.31 -2.20
N TYR A 95 -2.22 -0.32 -2.47
CA TYR A 95 -1.92 0.78 -3.39
C TYR A 95 -0.81 1.67 -2.84
N GLU A 96 -0.87 2.04 -1.57
CA GLU A 96 0.16 2.84 -0.91
C GLU A 96 1.53 2.17 -1.00
N HIS A 97 1.62 0.89 -0.60
CA HIS A 97 2.85 0.10 -0.69
C HIS A 97 3.37 0.02 -2.14
N THR A 98 2.47 -0.24 -3.10
CA THR A 98 2.84 -0.35 -4.51
C THR A 98 3.30 0.98 -5.08
N LEU A 99 2.64 2.10 -4.74
CA LEU A 99 3.04 3.44 -5.18
C LEU A 99 4.42 3.84 -4.64
N TYR A 100 4.74 3.49 -3.39
CA TYR A 100 6.09 3.71 -2.85
C TYR A 100 7.13 2.87 -3.58
N ALA A 101 6.84 1.59 -3.85
CA ALA A 101 7.74 0.72 -4.62
C ALA A 101 7.93 1.20 -6.08
N ILE A 102 6.91 1.81 -6.68
CA ILE A 102 7.02 2.47 -8.00
C ILE A 102 7.91 3.71 -7.89
N CYS A 103 7.74 4.52 -6.85
CA CYS A 103 8.53 5.72 -6.60
C CYS A 103 10.02 5.42 -6.49
N ASP A 104 10.36 4.29 -5.87
CA ASP A 104 11.75 3.83 -5.70
C ASP A 104 12.33 3.15 -6.96
N SER A 105 11.50 2.90 -8.00
CA SER A 105 11.97 2.30 -9.27
C SER A 105 12.93 3.23 -9.98
N GLN A 106 13.96 2.66 -10.62
CA GLN A 106 14.98 3.43 -11.32
C GLN A 106 14.56 3.72 -12.77
N LEU A 107 14.69 4.97 -13.18
CA LEU A 107 14.59 5.44 -14.55
C LEU A 107 15.69 6.49 -14.79
N PHE A 108 16.51 6.36 -15.83
CA PHE A 108 17.66 7.24 -16.07
C PHE A 108 18.65 7.35 -14.90
N SER A 109 18.92 6.25 -14.21
CA SER A 109 19.80 6.22 -13.01
C SER A 109 19.31 7.11 -11.86
N ARG A 110 18.02 7.49 -11.88
CA ARG A 110 17.34 8.26 -10.82
C ARG A 110 16.10 7.53 -10.34
N SER A 111 15.70 7.78 -9.12
CA SER A 111 14.40 7.33 -8.63
C SER A 111 13.27 7.98 -9.44
N LEU A 112 12.30 7.20 -9.89
CA LEU A 112 11.11 7.71 -10.58
C LEU A 112 10.41 8.81 -9.76
N GLY A 113 10.44 8.67 -8.43
CA GLY A 113 9.89 9.64 -7.52
C GLY A 113 10.47 11.07 -7.67
N ASP A 114 11.70 11.19 -8.13
CA ASP A 114 12.37 12.48 -8.32
C ASP A 114 12.21 13.04 -9.74
N ILE A 115 11.61 12.24 -10.65
CA ILE A 115 11.36 12.65 -12.02
C ILE A 115 10.07 13.47 -12.08
N THR A 116 10.09 14.53 -12.89
CA THR A 116 8.93 15.39 -13.12
C THR A 116 7.93 14.71 -14.05
N LEU A 117 6.64 14.84 -13.74
CA LEU A 117 5.54 14.20 -14.49
C LEU A 117 5.60 14.48 -16.00
N LYS A 118 5.94 15.72 -16.42
CA LYS A 118 6.01 16.12 -17.82
C LYS A 118 7.03 15.35 -18.67
N TYR A 119 8.04 14.74 -18.04
CA TYR A 119 9.07 13.98 -18.73
C TYR A 119 8.71 12.51 -18.94
N LEU A 120 7.58 12.06 -18.37
CA LEU A 120 7.16 10.67 -18.53
C LEU A 120 6.56 10.45 -19.92
N THR A 121 7.18 9.57 -20.69
CA THR A 121 6.73 9.15 -22.02
C THR A 121 6.25 7.69 -22.01
N PRO A 122 5.47 7.25 -23.01
CA PRO A 122 5.13 5.82 -23.16
C PRO A 122 6.36 4.91 -23.27
N ALA A 123 7.46 5.39 -23.87
CA ALA A 123 8.73 4.63 -23.94
C ALA A 123 9.32 4.39 -22.55
N HIS A 124 9.35 5.42 -21.70
CA HIS A 124 9.79 5.30 -20.31
C HIS A 124 8.92 4.34 -19.50
N CYS A 125 7.61 4.35 -19.74
CA CYS A 125 6.70 3.38 -19.10
C CYS A 125 6.98 1.94 -19.54
N SER A 126 7.34 1.72 -20.79
CA SER A 126 7.75 0.40 -21.28
C SER A 126 9.04 -0.07 -20.63
N GLU A 127 10.03 0.80 -20.50
CA GLU A 127 11.31 0.51 -19.83
C GLU A 127 11.10 0.17 -18.35
N LEU A 128 10.28 0.95 -17.63
CA LEU A 128 9.90 0.68 -16.25
C LEU A 128 9.23 -0.68 -16.12
N TYR A 129 8.27 -0.99 -16.99
CA TYR A 129 7.55 -2.27 -16.95
C TYR A 129 8.50 -3.46 -17.16
N GLU A 130 9.38 -3.39 -18.16
CA GLU A 130 10.38 -4.42 -18.39
C GLU A 130 11.37 -4.54 -17.22
N GLY A 131 11.75 -3.43 -16.60
CA GLY A 131 12.55 -3.42 -15.38
C GLY A 131 11.84 -4.14 -14.21
N TRP A 132 10.55 -3.92 -14.03
CA TRP A 132 9.77 -4.59 -12.97
C TRP A 132 9.63 -6.10 -13.23
N VAL A 133 9.45 -6.50 -14.51
CA VAL A 133 9.38 -7.92 -14.89
C VAL A 133 10.69 -8.64 -14.58
N ARG A 134 11.83 -8.02 -14.92
CA ARG A 134 13.15 -8.59 -14.65
C ARG A 134 13.52 -8.62 -13.16
N GLY A 135 13.06 -7.61 -12.41
CA GLY A 135 13.48 -7.40 -11.03
C GLY A 135 12.81 -8.31 -10.01
N VAL A 136 11.54 -8.70 -10.22
CA VAL A 136 10.77 -9.47 -9.23
C VAL A 136 9.98 -10.61 -9.88
N SER A 137 8.88 -10.28 -10.58
CA SER A 137 8.00 -11.26 -11.24
C SER A 137 7.02 -10.55 -12.18
N VAL A 138 6.42 -11.31 -13.10
CA VAL A 138 5.38 -10.81 -14.00
C VAL A 138 4.16 -10.30 -13.23
N ASP A 139 3.75 -10.98 -12.14
CA ASP A 139 2.60 -10.57 -11.33
C ASP A 139 2.84 -9.24 -10.63
N ASN A 140 4.01 -9.09 -10.02
CA ASN A 140 4.40 -7.84 -9.37
C ASN A 140 4.46 -6.68 -10.38
N ALA A 141 5.04 -6.93 -11.57
CA ALA A 141 5.08 -5.95 -12.65
C ALA A 141 3.68 -5.57 -13.14
N ASN A 142 2.79 -6.56 -13.30
CA ASN A 142 1.41 -6.34 -13.69
C ASN A 142 0.61 -5.55 -12.63
N GLN A 143 0.88 -5.81 -11.35
CA GLN A 143 0.28 -5.05 -10.24
C GLN A 143 0.76 -3.61 -10.24
N LYS A 144 2.09 -3.38 -10.33
CA LYS A 144 2.67 -2.04 -10.44
C LYS A 144 2.11 -1.30 -11.65
N ALA A 145 2.03 -1.94 -12.83
CA ALA A 145 1.47 -1.33 -14.03
C ALA A 145 0.00 -0.93 -13.86
N ARG A 146 -0.82 -1.73 -13.16
CA ARG A 146 -2.22 -1.39 -12.85
C ARG A 146 -2.31 -0.16 -11.95
N VAL A 147 -1.57 -0.16 -10.84
CA VAL A 147 -1.60 0.93 -9.87
C VAL A 147 -1.03 2.22 -10.46
N PHE A 148 0.04 2.11 -11.26
CA PHE A 148 0.61 3.27 -11.94
C PHE A 148 -0.33 3.84 -13.01
N SER A 149 -0.99 2.98 -13.79
CA SER A 149 -2.01 3.39 -14.76
C SER A 149 -3.18 4.11 -14.08
N MET A 150 -3.61 3.64 -12.91
CA MET A 150 -4.63 4.29 -12.10
C MET A 150 -4.18 5.68 -11.63
N LEU A 151 -2.92 5.84 -11.16
CA LEU A 151 -2.38 7.15 -10.81
C LEU A 151 -2.33 8.10 -12.02
N MET A 152 -1.99 7.60 -13.23
CA MET A 152 -2.01 8.41 -14.44
C MET A 152 -3.43 8.84 -14.83
N ASN A 153 -4.43 7.96 -14.67
CA ASN A 153 -5.83 8.33 -14.87
C ASN A 153 -6.29 9.39 -13.86
N TYR A 154 -5.82 9.32 -12.62
CA TYR A 154 -6.03 10.39 -11.66
C TYR A 154 -5.42 11.72 -12.14
N CYS A 155 -4.18 11.69 -12.67
CA CYS A 155 -3.56 12.90 -13.24
C CYS A 155 -4.37 13.49 -14.41
N ILE A 156 -5.02 12.64 -15.22
CA ILE A 156 -5.95 13.09 -16.27
C ILE A 156 -7.18 13.75 -15.66
N SER A 157 -7.80 13.13 -14.66
CA SER A 157 -9.03 13.63 -14.03
C SER A 157 -8.88 15.02 -13.41
N ILE A 158 -7.67 15.37 -12.99
CA ILE A 158 -7.34 16.69 -12.43
C ILE A 158 -6.65 17.63 -13.45
N GLY A 159 -6.60 17.24 -14.73
CA GLY A 159 -6.10 18.08 -15.83
C GLY A 159 -4.58 18.27 -15.88
N LEU A 160 -3.79 17.39 -15.26
CA LEU A 160 -2.32 17.47 -15.31
C LEU A 160 -1.74 16.93 -16.61
N ILE A 161 -2.36 15.92 -17.20
CA ILE A 161 -1.94 15.28 -18.46
C ILE A 161 -3.19 14.94 -19.29
N ASP A 162 -3.04 14.91 -20.61
CA ASP A 162 -4.17 14.64 -21.52
C ASP A 162 -4.35 13.13 -21.79
N LYS A 163 -3.27 12.35 -21.73
CA LYS A 163 -3.26 10.94 -22.10
C LYS A 163 -2.48 10.12 -21.10
N ASN A 164 -2.98 8.93 -20.80
CA ASN A 164 -2.29 7.98 -19.93
C ASN A 164 -1.11 7.32 -20.68
N PRO A 165 0.15 7.56 -20.28
CA PRO A 165 1.30 6.97 -20.94
C PRO A 165 1.39 5.46 -20.75
N MET A 166 0.71 4.90 -19.72
CA MET A 166 0.64 3.46 -19.47
C MET A 166 -0.37 2.72 -20.36
N SER A 167 -1.24 3.43 -21.10
CA SER A 167 -2.35 2.83 -21.85
C SER A 167 -1.90 1.83 -22.93
N ARG A 168 -0.69 2.01 -23.47
CA ARG A 168 -0.11 1.16 -24.52
C ARG A 168 0.68 -0.03 -24.00
N ILE A 169 0.85 -0.17 -22.69
CA ILE A 169 1.63 -1.26 -22.09
C ILE A 169 0.84 -2.56 -22.17
N LYS A 170 1.34 -3.50 -22.97
CA LYS A 170 0.82 -4.87 -23.03
C LYS A 170 1.38 -5.67 -21.85
N LYS A 171 0.51 -5.97 -20.89
CA LYS A 171 0.88 -6.79 -19.72
C LYS A 171 1.21 -8.21 -20.17
N ARG A 172 2.28 -8.79 -19.65
CA ARG A 172 2.64 -10.18 -19.89
C ARG A 172 1.64 -11.11 -19.24
N LYS A 173 1.32 -12.20 -19.91
CA LYS A 173 0.49 -13.26 -19.35
C LYS A 173 1.25 -13.97 -18.24
N HIS A 174 0.61 -14.19 -17.12
CA HIS A 174 1.10 -15.07 -16.07
C HIS A 174 0.49 -16.45 -16.27
N GLU A 175 1.32 -17.48 -16.21
CA GLU A 175 0.83 -18.85 -16.17
C GLU A 175 0.43 -19.16 -14.71
N PRO A 176 -0.85 -19.45 -14.45
CA PRO A 176 -1.28 -19.77 -13.11
C PRO A 176 -0.58 -21.04 -12.62
N LYS A 177 -0.08 -20.99 -11.39
CA LYS A 177 0.43 -22.22 -10.74
C LYS A 177 -0.77 -23.11 -10.44
N SER A 178 -0.95 -24.16 -11.21
CA SER A 178 -2.02 -25.15 -11.02
C SER A 178 -1.60 -26.24 -10.00
N ILE A 179 -1.21 -25.82 -8.80
CA ILE A 179 -1.03 -26.79 -7.72
C ILE A 179 -2.40 -27.01 -7.09
N ILE A 180 -3.00 -28.13 -7.42
CA ILE A 180 -4.28 -28.58 -6.86
C ILE A 180 -3.97 -29.72 -5.89
N TRP A 181 -4.40 -29.57 -4.65
CA TRP A 181 -4.26 -30.64 -3.66
C TRP A 181 -5.18 -31.80 -4.04
N THR A 182 -4.66 -33.03 -3.98
CA THR A 182 -5.49 -34.23 -4.09
C THR A 182 -6.31 -34.42 -2.82
N ARG A 183 -7.35 -35.21 -2.90
CA ARG A 183 -8.18 -35.55 -1.73
C ARG A 183 -7.36 -36.13 -0.61
N ASP A 184 -6.46 -37.07 -0.89
CA ASP A 184 -5.59 -37.70 0.10
C ASP A 184 -4.69 -36.71 0.81
N GLN A 185 -4.19 -35.68 0.09
CA GLN A 185 -3.39 -34.61 0.68
C GLN A 185 -4.22 -33.72 1.63
N VAL A 186 -5.48 -33.46 1.26
CA VAL A 186 -6.40 -32.71 2.15
C VAL A 186 -6.70 -33.52 3.41
N GLU A 187 -7.03 -34.82 3.27
CA GLU A 187 -7.30 -35.71 4.40
C GLU A 187 -6.09 -35.80 5.33
N LEU A 188 -4.90 -36.05 4.80
CA LEU A 188 -3.66 -36.11 5.59
C LEU A 188 -3.41 -34.77 6.34
N PHE A 189 -3.65 -33.63 5.67
CA PHE A 189 -3.52 -32.32 6.31
C PHE A 189 -4.52 -32.15 7.46
N LEU A 190 -5.78 -32.56 7.27
CA LEU A 190 -6.82 -32.44 8.28
C LEU A 190 -6.53 -33.34 9.50
N ASP A 191 -6.12 -34.58 9.27
CA ASP A 191 -5.73 -35.50 10.33
C ASP A 191 -4.59 -34.92 11.18
N THR A 192 -3.57 -34.37 10.50
CA THR A 192 -2.44 -33.73 11.18
C THR A 192 -2.89 -32.47 11.96
N ALA A 193 -3.73 -31.65 11.36
CA ALA A 193 -4.19 -30.41 11.98
C ALA A 193 -5.12 -30.65 13.17
N PHE A 194 -5.95 -31.69 13.14
CA PHE A 194 -6.86 -32.04 14.23
C PHE A 194 -6.19 -32.82 15.37
N SER A 195 -5.03 -33.44 15.12
CA SER A 195 -4.25 -34.14 16.14
C SER A 195 -3.60 -33.18 17.14
N ASP A 196 -3.34 -31.92 16.77
CA ASP A 196 -2.75 -30.90 17.62
C ASP A 196 -3.73 -29.72 17.84
N PHE A 197 -4.02 -29.43 19.12
CA PHE A 197 -4.91 -28.32 19.50
C PHE A 197 -4.54 -26.98 18.86
N LYS A 198 -3.24 -26.73 18.69
CA LYS A 198 -2.70 -25.50 18.10
C LYS A 198 -3.17 -25.27 16.67
N TYR A 199 -3.37 -26.33 15.90
CA TYR A 199 -3.69 -26.26 14.47
C TYR A 199 -5.15 -26.52 14.14
N ARG A 200 -5.99 -26.86 15.12
CA ARG A 200 -7.42 -27.20 14.92
C ARG A 200 -8.20 -26.11 14.18
N ASN A 201 -7.98 -24.84 14.50
CA ASN A 201 -8.68 -23.74 13.83
C ASN A 201 -8.31 -23.61 12.35
N ILE A 202 -7.03 -23.92 12.01
CA ILE A 202 -6.59 -23.94 10.61
C ILE A 202 -7.18 -25.15 9.91
N GLY A 203 -7.22 -26.32 10.55
CA GLY A 203 -7.88 -27.52 10.05
C GLY A 203 -9.34 -27.28 9.75
N LEU A 204 -10.08 -26.68 10.70
CA LEU A 204 -11.50 -26.33 10.52
C LEU A 204 -11.68 -25.36 9.34
N LEU A 205 -10.88 -24.31 9.24
CA LEU A 205 -10.94 -23.37 8.13
C LEU A 205 -10.74 -24.06 6.78
N VAL A 206 -9.71 -24.91 6.67
CA VAL A 206 -9.42 -25.65 5.43
C VAL A 206 -10.55 -26.60 5.08
N MET A 207 -11.08 -27.36 6.06
CA MET A 207 -12.21 -28.25 5.88
C MET A 207 -13.44 -27.50 5.36
N MET A 208 -13.83 -26.40 5.98
CA MET A 208 -14.97 -25.59 5.55
C MET A 208 -14.75 -24.98 4.15
N CYS A 209 -13.54 -24.51 3.84
CA CYS A 209 -13.22 -24.02 2.50
C CYS A 209 -13.33 -25.14 1.45
N TYR A 210 -12.87 -26.34 1.77
CA TYR A 210 -12.88 -27.47 0.88
C TYR A 210 -14.31 -28.00 0.61
N GLU A 211 -15.08 -28.22 1.69
CA GLU A 211 -16.43 -28.76 1.59
C GLU A 211 -17.44 -27.76 0.98
N TRP A 212 -17.34 -26.50 1.32
CA TRP A 212 -18.29 -25.47 0.88
C TRP A 212 -17.83 -24.70 -0.35
N GLY A 213 -16.60 -24.89 -0.83
CA GLY A 213 -16.06 -24.13 -1.95
C GLY A 213 -15.95 -22.62 -1.71
N GLN A 214 -15.96 -22.20 -0.44
CA GLN A 214 -15.92 -20.80 -0.06
C GLN A 214 -14.49 -20.30 0.11
N ARG A 215 -14.31 -18.97 -0.04
CA ARG A 215 -13.00 -18.35 0.19
C ARG A 215 -12.70 -18.32 1.68
N PRO A 216 -11.41 -18.43 2.10
CA PRO A 216 -11.03 -18.35 3.50
C PRO A 216 -11.53 -17.08 4.21
N THR A 217 -11.54 -15.94 3.50
CA THR A 217 -12.06 -14.67 4.02
C THR A 217 -13.56 -14.72 4.34
N ASP A 218 -14.34 -15.42 3.53
CA ASP A 218 -15.79 -15.50 3.71
C ASP A 218 -16.11 -16.41 4.91
N ILE A 219 -15.39 -17.53 5.03
CA ILE A 219 -15.49 -18.40 6.21
C ILE A 219 -15.11 -17.67 7.51
N MET A 220 -14.02 -16.88 7.49
CA MET A 220 -13.60 -16.13 8.69
C MET A 220 -14.60 -15.02 9.10
N HIS A 221 -15.48 -14.59 8.22
CA HIS A 221 -16.52 -13.61 8.50
C HIS A 221 -17.90 -14.25 8.73
N LEU A 222 -17.97 -15.58 8.76
CA LEU A 222 -19.23 -16.28 9.06
C LEU A 222 -19.70 -15.93 10.46
N LYS A 223 -20.97 -15.55 10.58
CA LYS A 223 -21.61 -15.22 11.85
C LYS A 223 -22.68 -16.26 12.15
N TRP A 224 -22.93 -16.50 13.42
CA TRP A 224 -24.00 -17.36 13.86
C TRP A 224 -25.39 -16.92 13.37
N ASP A 225 -25.59 -15.61 13.17
CA ASP A 225 -26.83 -15.05 12.64
C ASP A 225 -27.14 -15.49 11.20
N PHE A 226 -26.16 -16.07 10.48
CA PHE A 226 -26.35 -16.62 9.13
C PHE A 226 -26.79 -18.08 9.13
N ILE A 227 -26.78 -18.73 10.30
CA ILE A 227 -27.33 -20.06 10.49
C ILE A 227 -28.82 -19.85 10.83
N GLU A 228 -29.71 -20.44 10.01
CA GLU A 228 -31.16 -20.37 10.30
C GLU A 228 -31.42 -20.83 11.73
N PRO A 229 -32.21 -20.07 12.50
CA PRO A 229 -32.61 -20.53 13.83
C PRO A 229 -33.27 -21.90 13.68
N PRO A 230 -33.06 -22.82 14.64
CA PRO A 230 -33.78 -24.10 14.62
C PRO A 230 -35.27 -23.84 14.48
N ILE A 231 -35.90 -24.54 13.53
CA ILE A 231 -37.38 -24.47 13.36
C ILE A 231 -37.94 -24.82 14.72
N GLU A 232 -38.59 -23.86 15.37
CA GLU A 232 -39.38 -24.17 16.56
C GLU A 232 -40.44 -25.16 16.11
N GLU A 233 -40.29 -26.43 16.50
CA GLU A 233 -41.36 -27.39 16.33
C GLU A 233 -42.54 -26.88 17.18
N ASP A 234 -43.60 -26.41 16.51
CA ASP A 234 -44.87 -26.07 17.14
C ASP A 234 -45.38 -27.28 17.92
N THR A 235 -45.27 -27.22 19.24
CA THR A 235 -45.86 -28.19 20.19
C THR A 235 -47.34 -27.93 20.37
#